data_fd01204aeb6b5f025ccb936d0a4ac549
#
_entry.id   fd01204aeb6b5f025ccb936d0a4ac549
#
_cell.length_a   1.000
_cell.length_b   1.000
_cell.length_c   1.000
_cell.angle_alpha   90.00
_cell.angle_beta   90.00
_cell.angle_gamma   90.00
#
_symmetry.space_group_name_H-M   'P 1'
#
loop_
_entity.id
_entity.type
_entity.pdbx_description
1 polymer ?
#
loop_
_entity_poly.entity_id
_entity_poly.type
_entity_poly.pdbx_seq_one_letter_code
_entity_poly.pdbx_strand_id
1 'polypeptide(L)'
;MKKLILIIFTFLIWSQKPAISGEVAMIGVVDGMICLECQKKVTTELQAATGENDIGVSWQEGVAFINFSGSTTFSEKDFKKVIENAGFKVGKVVKIDEKIIDPKTGLITLKKF
;
A
#
# COMPACT_ATOMS: atom_id res chain seq x y z
N MET A 1 11.34 44.52 17.67
CA MET A 1 10.00 43.99 17.82
C MET A 1 9.38 43.54 16.50
N LYS A 2 9.36 44.40 15.51
CA LYS A 2 8.81 44.03 14.21
C LYS A 2 9.56 42.86 13.54
N LYS A 3 10.85 42.78 13.73
CA LYS A 3 11.65 41.70 13.19
C LYS A 3 11.33 40.38 13.83
N LEU A 4 10.98 40.38 15.10
CA LEU A 4 10.60 39.15 15.79
C LEU A 4 9.29 38.58 15.26
N ILE A 5 8.35 39.45 15.00
CA ILE A 5 7.05 39.07 14.45
C ILE A 5 7.21 38.48 13.05
N LEU A 6 8.08 39.06 12.25
CA LEU A 6 8.36 38.58 10.92
C LEU A 6 8.99 37.18 10.94
N ILE A 7 9.88 36.93 11.86
CA ILE A 7 10.51 35.63 12.02
C ILE A 7 9.50 34.56 12.41
N ILE A 8 8.62 34.88 13.34
CA ILE A 8 7.57 33.99 13.79
C ILE A 8 6.63 33.67 12.63
N PHE A 9 6.30 34.67 11.84
CA PHE A 9 5.42 34.51 10.70
C PHE A 9 6.05 33.58 9.64
N THR A 10 7.33 33.75 9.38
CA THR A 10 8.06 32.92 8.45
C THR A 10 8.12 31.46 8.95
N PHE A 11 8.25 31.29 10.24
CA PHE A 11 8.27 29.97 10.84
C PHE A 11 6.93 29.25 10.69
N LEU A 12 5.84 29.97 10.84
CA LEU A 12 4.49 29.42 10.65
C LEU A 12 4.26 28.92 9.23
N ILE A 13 4.79 29.63 8.25
CA ILE A 13 4.68 29.20 6.85
C ILE A 13 5.43 27.89 6.64
N TRP A 14 6.53 27.70 7.32
CA TRP A 14 7.33 26.48 7.20
C TRP A 14 6.67 25.26 7.83
N SER A 15 5.78 25.44 8.77
CA SER A 15 5.08 24.34 9.42
C SER A 15 3.96 23.78 8.57
N GLN A 16 3.63 24.42 7.48
CA GLN A 16 2.65 23.89 6.54
C GLN A 16 3.33 22.94 5.58
N LYS A 17 3.37 21.71 5.97
CA LYS A 17 3.77 20.67 5.02
C LYS A 17 2.67 20.52 4.00
N PRO A 18 3.03 20.46 2.71
CA PRO A 18 2.04 20.10 1.72
C PRO A 18 1.46 18.75 2.14
N ALA A 19 0.16 18.71 2.19
CA ALA A 19 -0.52 17.46 2.37
C ALA A 19 -0.07 16.56 1.23
N ILE A 20 0.80 15.66 1.54
CA ILE A 20 1.17 14.66 0.57
C ILE A 20 -0.03 13.75 0.45
N SER A 21 -0.74 13.88 -0.62
CA SER A 21 -1.65 12.86 -1.02
C SER A 21 -0.79 11.66 -1.41
N GLY A 22 -0.32 10.94 -0.41
CA GLY A 22 0.37 9.70 -0.67
C GLY A 22 -0.62 8.67 -1.15
N GLU A 23 -0.18 7.77 -1.97
CA GLU A 23 -0.95 6.58 -2.24
C GLU A 23 -1.22 5.90 -0.91
N VAL A 24 -2.49 5.63 -0.60
CA VAL A 24 -2.88 5.04 0.67
C VAL A 24 -3.08 3.54 0.57
N ALA A 25 -3.10 3.00 -0.63
CA ALA A 25 -3.28 1.57 -0.86
C ALA A 25 -2.46 1.09 -2.03
N MET A 26 -2.11 -0.18 -1.99
CA MET A 26 -1.43 -0.87 -3.08
C MET A 26 -2.13 -2.19 -3.29
N ILE A 27 -2.37 -2.53 -4.54
CA ILE A 27 -2.96 -3.82 -4.89
C ILE A 27 -2.18 -4.44 -6.04
N GLY A 28 -2.01 -5.76 -5.97
CA GLY A 28 -1.32 -6.50 -7.01
C GLY A 28 -1.94 -7.84 -7.28
N VAL A 29 -1.76 -8.31 -8.49
CA VAL A 29 -2.15 -9.67 -8.88
C VAL A 29 -1.09 -10.63 -8.38
N VAL A 30 -1.52 -11.68 -7.69
CA VAL A 30 -0.63 -12.72 -7.18
C VAL A 30 -1.00 -14.04 -7.84
N ASP A 31 -0.10 -14.55 -8.66
CA ASP A 31 -0.30 -15.82 -9.36
C ASP A 31 0.24 -16.97 -8.53
N GLY A 32 -0.45 -18.08 -8.55
CA GLY A 32 -0.02 -19.29 -7.87
C GLY A 32 -0.67 -19.53 -6.53
N MET A 33 -1.49 -18.62 -6.05
CA MET A 33 -2.30 -18.85 -4.86
C MET A 33 -3.47 -19.76 -5.22
N ILE A 34 -3.43 -20.99 -4.77
CA ILE A 34 -4.46 -21.98 -5.10
C ILE A 34 -5.18 -22.51 -3.88
N CYS A 35 -4.84 -22.03 -2.70
CA CYS A 35 -5.43 -22.54 -1.46
C CYS A 35 -5.41 -21.48 -0.36
N LEU A 36 -6.18 -21.74 0.68
CA LEU A 36 -6.30 -20.84 1.81
C LEU A 36 -4.97 -20.64 2.54
N GLU A 37 -4.15 -21.67 2.61
CA GLU A 37 -2.85 -21.57 3.26
C GLU A 37 -1.88 -20.68 2.47
N CYS A 38 -2.00 -20.69 1.16
CA CYS A 38 -1.25 -19.78 0.31
C CYS A 38 -1.61 -18.34 0.63
N GLN A 39 -2.90 -18.08 0.78
CA GLN A 39 -3.41 -16.77 1.17
C GLN A 39 -2.85 -16.32 2.52
N LYS A 40 -2.83 -17.21 3.49
CA LYS A 40 -2.29 -16.91 4.83
C LYS A 40 -0.80 -16.58 4.76
N LYS A 41 -0.06 -17.31 3.97
CA LYS A 41 1.37 -17.10 3.80
C LYS A 41 1.66 -15.72 3.23
N VAL A 42 0.95 -15.35 2.17
CA VAL A 42 1.09 -14.03 1.55
C VAL A 42 0.72 -12.94 2.54
N THR A 43 -0.36 -13.11 3.28
CA THR A 43 -0.80 -12.14 4.29
C THR A 43 0.29 -11.93 5.35
N THR A 44 0.83 -13.03 5.88
CA THR A 44 1.87 -12.97 6.91
C THR A 44 3.13 -12.28 6.41
N GLU A 45 3.56 -12.61 5.20
CA GLU A 45 4.75 -12.00 4.61
C GLU A 45 4.57 -10.50 4.37
N LEU A 46 3.40 -10.10 3.89
CA LEU A 46 3.11 -8.69 3.68
C LEU A 46 3.02 -7.93 5.01
N GLN A 47 2.41 -8.51 6.02
CA GLN A 47 2.37 -7.91 7.35
C GLN A 47 3.76 -7.70 7.92
N ALA A 48 4.62 -8.71 7.79
CA ALA A 48 6.00 -8.63 8.27
C ALA A 48 6.81 -7.57 7.53
N ALA A 49 6.60 -7.45 6.23
CA ALA A 49 7.36 -6.52 5.39
C ALA A 49 6.91 -5.06 5.56
N THR A 50 5.63 -4.83 5.80
CA THR A 50 5.06 -3.48 5.85
C THR A 50 4.76 -2.98 7.26
N GLY A 51 4.56 -3.90 8.20
CA GLY A 51 4.07 -3.55 9.54
C GLY A 51 2.61 -3.15 9.57
N GLU A 52 1.90 -3.29 8.44
CA GLU A 52 0.50 -2.92 8.36
C GLU A 52 -0.39 -4.11 8.71
N ASN A 53 -1.54 -3.83 9.31
CA ASN A 53 -2.51 -4.85 9.66
C ASN A 53 -3.70 -4.91 8.70
N ASP A 54 -3.91 -3.83 7.96
CA ASP A 54 -5.03 -3.73 7.02
C ASP A 54 -4.61 -4.27 5.67
N ILE A 55 -4.49 -5.59 5.60
CA ILE A 55 -4.06 -6.30 4.41
C ILE A 55 -5.14 -7.31 4.05
N GLY A 56 -5.52 -7.34 2.78
CA GLY A 56 -6.47 -8.32 2.27
C GLY A 56 -5.83 -9.14 1.17
N VAL A 57 -5.98 -10.43 1.26
CA VAL A 57 -5.48 -11.36 0.25
C VAL A 57 -6.61 -12.32 -0.10
N SER A 58 -6.81 -12.54 -1.38
CA SER A 58 -7.83 -13.48 -1.84
C SER A 58 -7.22 -14.43 -2.87
N TRP A 59 -7.16 -15.70 -2.53
CA TRP A 59 -6.68 -16.70 -3.47
C TRP A 59 -7.68 -16.91 -4.61
N GLN A 60 -8.96 -16.69 -4.34
CA GLN A 60 -10.02 -16.85 -5.34
C GLN A 60 -9.96 -15.78 -6.41
N GLU A 61 -9.72 -14.53 -6.03
CA GLU A 61 -9.55 -13.41 -6.97
C GLU A 61 -8.12 -13.30 -7.48
N GLY A 62 -7.17 -13.93 -6.79
CA GLY A 62 -5.77 -13.87 -7.18
C GLY A 62 -5.14 -12.51 -6.95
N VAL A 63 -5.56 -11.80 -5.89
CA VAL A 63 -5.04 -10.46 -5.59
C VAL A 63 -4.65 -10.33 -4.13
N ALA A 64 -3.75 -9.39 -3.86
CA ALA A 64 -3.40 -9.00 -2.51
C ALA A 64 -3.36 -7.47 -2.48
N PHE A 65 -3.88 -6.90 -1.41
CA PHE A 65 -3.85 -5.45 -1.24
C PHE A 65 -3.41 -5.06 0.16
N ILE A 66 -2.86 -3.86 0.27
CA ILE A 66 -2.40 -3.29 1.53
C ILE A 66 -2.96 -1.88 1.62
N ASN A 67 -3.61 -1.58 2.74
CA ASN A 67 -4.01 -0.22 3.05
C ASN A 67 -3.00 0.35 4.05
N PHE A 68 -2.30 1.40 3.66
CA PHE A 68 -1.28 2.00 4.51
C PHE A 68 -1.90 3.01 5.46
N SER A 69 -1.43 3.02 6.68
CA SER A 69 -1.94 3.94 7.71
C SER A 69 -1.32 5.33 7.61
N GLY A 70 -0.32 5.49 6.75
CA GLY A 70 0.35 6.77 6.56
C GLY A 70 1.30 6.74 5.39
N SER A 71 2.22 7.68 5.35
CA SER A 71 3.25 7.69 4.32
C SER A 71 4.09 6.43 4.40
N THR A 72 4.37 5.84 3.26
CA THR A 72 5.16 4.62 3.20
C THR A 72 6.22 4.72 2.12
N THR A 73 7.34 4.04 2.35
CA THR A 73 8.38 3.86 1.35
C THR A 73 8.24 2.53 0.63
N PHE A 74 7.25 1.74 1.00
CA PHE A 74 7.01 0.45 0.37
C PHE A 74 6.58 0.66 -1.08
N SER A 75 7.38 0.15 -2.00
CA SER A 75 7.17 0.35 -3.44
C SER A 75 6.56 -0.90 -4.09
N GLU A 76 6.15 -0.76 -5.35
CA GLU A 76 5.68 -1.88 -6.14
C GLU A 76 6.75 -2.97 -6.26
N LYS A 77 8.00 -2.55 -6.36
CA LYS A 77 9.14 -3.45 -6.41
C LYS A 77 9.28 -4.26 -5.11
N ASP A 78 9.05 -3.60 -3.97
CA ASP A 78 9.07 -4.26 -2.67
C ASP A 78 7.95 -5.28 -2.55
N PHE A 79 6.76 -4.92 -3.00
CA PHE A 79 5.61 -5.82 -3.05
C PHE A 79 5.95 -7.08 -3.85
N LYS A 80 6.48 -6.88 -5.04
CA LYS A 80 6.87 -7.98 -5.92
C LYS A 80 7.89 -8.90 -5.26
N LYS A 81 8.89 -8.30 -4.61
CA LYS A 81 9.94 -9.04 -3.93
C LYS A 81 9.41 -9.90 -2.79
N VAL A 82 8.52 -9.35 -1.98
CA VAL A 82 7.90 -10.07 -0.86
C VAL A 82 7.10 -11.28 -1.38
N ILE A 83 6.30 -11.07 -2.40
CA ILE A 83 5.48 -12.13 -2.97
C ILE A 83 6.34 -13.22 -3.61
N GLU A 84 7.37 -12.84 -4.33
CA GLU A 84 8.30 -13.80 -4.95
C GLU A 84 9.04 -14.62 -3.90
N ASN A 85 9.45 -13.98 -2.81
CA ASN A 85 10.09 -14.68 -1.69
C ASN A 85 9.16 -15.68 -1.02
N ALA A 86 7.86 -15.42 -1.08
CA ALA A 86 6.86 -16.35 -0.55
C ALA A 86 6.59 -17.52 -1.49
N GLY A 87 7.15 -17.51 -2.70
CA GLY A 87 7.03 -18.58 -3.66
C GLY A 87 5.95 -18.39 -4.72
N PHE A 88 5.48 -17.15 -4.88
CA PHE A 88 4.43 -16.83 -5.85
C PHE A 88 4.95 -15.85 -6.90
N LYS A 89 4.16 -15.62 -7.94
CA LYS A 89 4.50 -14.66 -8.99
C LYS A 89 3.57 -13.45 -8.88
N VAL A 90 4.08 -12.31 -9.29
CA VAL A 90 3.33 -11.06 -9.25
C VAL A 90 3.06 -10.60 -10.67
N GLY A 91 1.81 -10.29 -10.93
CA GLY A 91 1.42 -9.65 -12.18
C GLY A 91 1.39 -8.13 -12.02
N LYS A 92 0.30 -7.53 -12.44
CA LYS A 92 0.13 -6.08 -12.36
C LYS A 92 0.03 -5.62 -10.91
N VAL A 93 0.75 -4.55 -10.57
CA VAL A 93 0.69 -3.90 -9.27
C VAL A 93 0.39 -2.43 -9.49
N VAL A 94 -0.55 -1.88 -8.73
CA VAL A 94 -0.90 -0.47 -8.79
C VAL A 94 -0.98 0.13 -7.40
N LYS A 95 -0.63 1.40 -7.31
CA LYS A 95 -0.85 2.21 -6.11
C LYS A 95 -2.04 3.10 -6.37
N ILE A 96 -2.89 3.23 -5.37
CA ILE A 96 -4.07 4.08 -5.45
C ILE A 96 -4.18 4.96 -4.22
N ASP A 97 -4.91 6.06 -4.37
CA ASP A 97 -5.11 7.03 -3.30
C ASP A 97 -6.39 6.79 -2.51
N GLU A 98 -7.06 5.69 -2.78
CA GLU A 98 -8.28 5.30 -2.08
C GLU A 98 -8.06 4.00 -1.33
N LYS A 99 -8.73 3.88 -0.19
CA LYS A 99 -8.67 2.68 0.61
C LYS A 99 -9.42 1.54 -0.07
N ILE A 100 -8.84 0.36 -0.07
CA ILE A 100 -9.48 -0.83 -0.63
C ILE A 100 -10.23 -1.54 0.49
N ILE A 101 -11.51 -1.81 0.26
CA ILE A 101 -12.39 -2.40 1.26
C ILE A 101 -12.36 -3.93 1.19
N ASP A 102 -12.35 -4.46 -0.02
CA ASP A 102 -12.39 -5.90 -0.22
C ASP A 102 -11.65 -6.29 -1.51
N PRO A 103 -11.30 -7.59 -1.68
CA PRO A 103 -10.56 -8.05 -2.85
C PRO A 103 -11.28 -7.83 -4.18
N LYS A 104 -12.60 -7.93 -4.20
CA LYS A 104 -13.36 -7.73 -5.42
C LYS A 104 -13.28 -6.30 -5.92
N THR A 105 -13.43 -5.35 -5.01
CA THR A 105 -13.29 -3.92 -5.32
C THR A 105 -11.88 -3.64 -5.82
N GLY A 106 -10.88 -4.23 -5.17
CA GLY A 106 -9.51 -4.11 -5.59
C GLY A 106 -9.27 -4.66 -6.99
N LEU A 107 -9.85 -5.80 -7.31
CA LEU A 107 -9.73 -6.40 -8.63
C LEU A 107 -10.35 -5.50 -9.70
N ILE A 108 -11.50 -4.93 -9.42
CA ILE A 108 -12.15 -3.98 -10.34
C ILE A 108 -11.26 -2.77 -10.56
N THR A 109 -10.66 -2.24 -9.51
CA THR A 109 -9.71 -1.14 -9.59
C THR A 109 -8.52 -1.48 -10.47
N LEU A 110 -7.98 -2.68 -10.31
CA LEU A 110 -6.86 -3.15 -11.14
C LEU A 110 -7.20 -3.17 -12.61
N LYS A 111 -8.42 -3.56 -12.95
CA LYS A 111 -8.85 -3.64 -14.35
C LYS A 111 -8.98 -2.27 -15.01
N LYS A 112 -9.13 -1.21 -14.22
CA LYS A 112 -9.18 0.16 -14.75
C LYS A 112 -7.81 0.70 -15.15
N PHE A 113 -6.77 0.11 -14.65
CA PHE A 113 -5.40 0.48 -14.95
C PHE A 113 -4.78 -0.56 -15.86
#